data_1b13f244c8e362d99e379a65841ec380
#
_entry.id   1b13f244c8e362d99e379a65841ec380
#
_cell.length_a   1.000
_cell.length_b   1.000
_cell.length_c   1.000
_cell.angle_alpha   90.00
_cell.angle_beta   90.00
_cell.angle_gamma   90.00
#
_symmetry.space_group_name_H-M   'P 1'
#
loop_
_entity.id
_entity.type
_entity.pdbx_description
1 polymer ?
#
loop_
_entity_poly.entity_id
_entity_poly.type
_entity_poly.pdbx_seq_one_letter_code
_entity_poly.pdbx_strand_id
1 'polypeptide(L)'
;MKRMTVGMVALLLAATAWSGGNAQCITVKTKAANNAEAKFWYHVPEGYDAKRKTPYPVLVYFGGRNCTGEAEASGKLGWSDWADANGVFLIAPGFKDDDYWEPDEWSGYALFDALRELKKTYRIDDAKICYYGYSAGSQAANLFPAWRPSRCRGWVSHACGVFHEPTVKLRGVPGLVTCGDADSARYVISRDFVTRARKRGVDVIFKTFPNHQHDVPPDSLRLAKAFLAYCIKGHEPGAKSFVGDDVDNLYYPAESVEAEFVDPSERVVLPTAAIAEAWGRPGEKSVEVKPPAKEERIRLKAKGVEFLCRIPRQYDRDSRIVVLFGGRGWNATKTLDTFAFGELADHGRAFLVSPSFSKGEYWNPDSGTGDLVSAVVSTIEKRYGLREQGVILYGYSAGGQCSALFSQFDGLDVSAWGVHGCGVFPDEFTVTVPAFVTCGEKDAERMTIGRNFAARYREKGGPLLLKPLPGGHELDEHALSLAREWLRAMLSGGESWIWGEDDTYKVKDKDLIDPDVRNPLYTRRLVELWRE
;
A
#
# COMPACT_ATOMS: atom_id res chain seq x y z
N MET A 1 -10.00 21.58 -52.16
CA MET A 1 -11.05 21.61 -51.14
C MET A 1 -11.59 20.22 -50.95
N LYS A 2 -11.13 19.48 -49.93
CA LYS A 2 -11.71 18.20 -49.49
C LYS A 2 -12.06 18.36 -48.00
N ARG A 3 -13.35 18.32 -47.71
CA ARG A 3 -13.90 18.34 -46.37
C ARG A 3 -13.62 16.99 -45.70
N MET A 4 -12.88 17.01 -44.60
CA MET A 4 -12.78 15.87 -43.67
C MET A 4 -13.97 15.93 -42.71
N THR A 5 -14.80 14.91 -42.79
CA THR A 5 -15.91 14.67 -41.86
C THR A 5 -15.33 14.00 -40.61
N VAL A 6 -15.41 14.68 -39.47
CA VAL A 6 -15.07 14.13 -38.17
C VAL A 6 -16.26 13.30 -37.71
N GLY A 7 -16.08 11.98 -37.65
CA GLY A 7 -17.07 11.06 -37.11
C GLY A 7 -17.07 11.13 -35.60
N MET A 8 -18.15 11.62 -35.05
CA MET A 8 -18.45 11.63 -33.62
C MET A 8 -18.89 10.21 -33.22
N VAL A 9 -18.04 9.46 -32.51
CA VAL A 9 -18.42 8.19 -31.90
C VAL A 9 -19.20 8.50 -30.65
N ALA A 10 -20.53 8.32 -30.73
CA ALA A 10 -21.41 8.35 -29.57
C ALA A 10 -21.20 7.05 -28.78
N LEU A 11 -20.60 7.13 -27.59
CA LEU A 11 -20.66 6.06 -26.59
C LEU A 11 -22.11 5.94 -26.10
N LEU A 12 -22.78 4.90 -26.51
CA LEU A 12 -24.05 4.46 -25.90
C LEU A 12 -23.70 3.89 -24.51
N LEU A 13 -23.88 4.72 -23.48
CA LEU A 13 -24.08 4.25 -22.13
C LEU A 13 -25.40 3.47 -22.10
N ALA A 14 -25.31 2.15 -21.97
CA ALA A 14 -26.46 1.30 -21.67
C ALA A 14 -26.98 1.73 -20.29
N ALA A 15 -28.02 2.55 -20.28
CA ALA A 15 -28.84 2.77 -19.10
C ALA A 15 -29.55 1.45 -18.80
N THR A 16 -28.98 0.68 -17.86
CA THR A 16 -29.74 -0.41 -17.21
C THR A 16 -30.94 0.24 -16.53
N ALA A 17 -32.14 -0.10 -16.98
CA ALA A 17 -33.38 0.36 -16.39
C ALA A 17 -33.38 -0.01 -14.90
N TRP A 18 -33.35 0.99 -14.05
CA TRP A 18 -33.46 0.88 -12.62
C TRP A 18 -34.89 0.45 -12.29
N SER A 19 -35.08 -0.77 -11.80
CA SER A 19 -36.30 -1.19 -11.12
C SER A 19 -36.23 -0.57 -9.71
N GLY A 20 -36.62 0.70 -9.59
CA GLY A 20 -36.59 1.42 -8.32
C GLY A 20 -37.54 0.78 -7.32
N GLY A 21 -37.03 0.07 -6.33
CA GLY A 21 -37.77 -0.22 -5.11
C GLY A 21 -38.16 1.11 -4.47
N ASN A 22 -39.43 1.24 -4.04
CA ASN A 22 -39.95 2.45 -3.41
C ASN A 22 -39.29 2.66 -2.04
N ALA A 23 -38.16 3.41 -2.01
CA ALA A 23 -37.61 3.83 -0.73
C ALA A 23 -38.62 4.69 0.02
N GLN A 24 -38.76 4.41 1.31
CA GLN A 24 -39.63 5.16 2.21
C GLN A 24 -38.81 6.28 2.87
N CYS A 25 -39.48 7.34 3.33
CA CYS A 25 -38.82 8.48 3.97
C CYS A 25 -39.46 8.78 5.31
N ILE A 26 -38.63 9.09 6.30
CA ILE A 26 -39.06 9.72 7.54
C ILE A 26 -38.34 11.05 7.73
N THR A 27 -39.00 11.95 8.45
CA THR A 27 -38.44 13.23 8.89
C THR A 27 -38.38 13.25 10.40
N VAL A 28 -37.24 13.56 10.98
CA VAL A 28 -37.10 13.69 12.43
C VAL A 28 -36.63 15.10 12.78
N LYS A 29 -37.02 15.55 13.97
CA LYS A 29 -36.53 16.79 14.57
C LYS A 29 -35.60 16.42 15.72
N THR A 30 -34.34 16.78 15.61
CA THR A 30 -33.40 16.51 16.69
C THR A 30 -33.17 17.74 17.56
N LYS A 31 -33.22 17.54 18.88
CA LYS A 31 -32.95 18.61 19.85
C LYS A 31 -31.51 19.13 19.74
N ALA A 32 -30.58 18.28 19.38
CA ALA A 32 -29.16 18.66 19.21
C ALA A 32 -28.96 19.72 18.12
N ALA A 33 -29.82 19.75 17.09
CA ALA A 33 -29.80 20.76 16.03
C ALA A 33 -30.92 21.79 16.17
N ASN A 34 -31.26 22.24 17.38
CA ASN A 34 -32.31 23.22 17.64
C ASN A 34 -33.66 22.85 17.00
N ASN A 35 -33.99 21.56 16.99
CA ASN A 35 -35.16 20.97 16.32
C ASN A 35 -35.19 21.12 14.78
N ALA A 36 -34.06 21.31 14.13
CA ALA A 36 -33.96 21.24 12.68
C ALA A 36 -34.44 19.87 12.16
N GLU A 37 -35.04 19.90 11.01
CA GLU A 37 -35.56 18.70 10.36
C GLU A 37 -34.45 17.98 9.60
N ALA A 38 -34.30 16.68 9.87
CA ALA A 38 -33.43 15.78 9.12
C ALA A 38 -34.26 14.68 8.46
N LYS A 39 -34.05 14.48 7.16
CA LYS A 39 -34.71 13.43 6.36
C LYS A 39 -33.85 12.18 6.29
N PHE A 40 -34.49 11.03 6.44
CA PHE A 40 -33.85 9.72 6.28
C PHE A 40 -34.71 8.86 5.35
N TRP A 41 -34.08 8.40 4.28
CA TRP A 41 -34.66 7.44 3.39
C TRP A 41 -34.27 6.04 3.81
N TYR A 42 -35.13 5.06 3.66
CA TYR A 42 -34.86 3.71 4.09
C TYR A 42 -35.49 2.66 3.18
N HIS A 43 -34.89 1.49 3.17
CA HIS A 43 -35.37 0.30 2.48
C HIS A 43 -35.58 -0.83 3.50
N VAL A 44 -36.77 -1.38 3.51
CA VAL A 44 -37.11 -2.55 4.33
C VAL A 44 -36.77 -3.79 3.50
N PRO A 45 -35.93 -4.72 4.02
CA PRO A 45 -35.54 -5.88 3.22
C PRO A 45 -36.72 -6.72 2.78
N GLU A 46 -36.62 -7.26 1.57
CA GLU A 46 -37.64 -8.18 1.03
C GLU A 46 -37.83 -9.36 1.99
N GLY A 47 -39.10 -9.78 2.16
CA GLY A 47 -39.42 -10.84 3.13
C GLY A 47 -39.30 -10.42 4.60
N TYR A 48 -39.36 -9.13 4.90
CA TYR A 48 -39.36 -8.64 6.28
C TYR A 48 -40.45 -9.31 7.12
N ASP A 49 -40.01 -9.90 8.26
CA ASP A 49 -40.91 -10.55 9.23
C ASP A 49 -40.82 -9.85 10.60
N ALA A 50 -41.90 -9.17 11.00
CA ALA A 50 -42.00 -8.51 12.29
C ALA A 50 -41.93 -9.48 13.49
N LYS A 51 -42.18 -10.79 13.27
CA LYS A 51 -42.14 -11.84 14.31
C LYS A 51 -40.77 -12.51 14.43
N ARG A 52 -39.84 -12.19 13.58
CA ARG A 52 -38.46 -12.74 13.63
C ARG A 52 -37.88 -12.56 15.04
N LYS A 53 -37.27 -13.61 15.61
CA LYS A 53 -36.69 -13.57 16.98
C LYS A 53 -35.55 -12.54 17.09
N THR A 54 -34.66 -12.53 16.13
CA THR A 54 -33.47 -11.63 16.09
C THR A 54 -33.82 -10.34 15.34
N PRO A 55 -33.58 -9.16 15.88
CA PRO A 55 -33.76 -7.90 15.14
C PRO A 55 -32.97 -7.86 13.84
N TYR A 56 -33.44 -7.15 12.84
CA TYR A 56 -32.75 -6.96 11.58
C TYR A 56 -31.54 -6.05 11.78
N PRO A 57 -30.33 -6.43 11.33
CA PRO A 57 -29.19 -5.55 11.37
C PRO A 57 -29.43 -4.32 10.50
N VAL A 58 -28.78 -3.20 10.86
CA VAL A 58 -28.93 -1.92 10.17
C VAL A 58 -27.63 -1.58 9.45
N LEU A 59 -27.74 -1.18 8.18
CA LEU A 59 -26.71 -0.52 7.41
C LEU A 59 -27.08 0.95 7.18
N VAL A 60 -26.20 1.86 7.59
CA VAL A 60 -26.29 3.28 7.24
C VAL A 60 -25.41 3.54 6.03
N TYR A 61 -26.03 3.98 4.93
CA TYR A 61 -25.35 4.34 3.71
C TYR A 61 -25.27 5.86 3.58
N PHE A 62 -24.09 6.41 3.77
CA PHE A 62 -23.79 7.82 3.52
C PHE A 62 -23.37 8.01 2.06
N GLY A 63 -24.17 8.69 1.28
CA GLY A 63 -23.86 9.05 -0.11
C GLY A 63 -22.70 10.07 -0.22
N GLY A 64 -22.25 10.33 -1.44
CA GLY A 64 -21.30 11.40 -1.71
C GLY A 64 -21.86 12.80 -1.44
N ARG A 65 -21.06 13.83 -1.68
CA ARG A 65 -21.49 15.24 -1.53
C ARG A 65 -22.79 15.50 -2.28
N ASN A 66 -23.69 16.23 -1.67
CA ASN A 66 -25.03 16.57 -2.19
C ASN A 66 -25.97 15.36 -2.41
N CYS A 67 -25.73 14.24 -1.76
CA CYS A 67 -26.67 13.12 -1.80
C CYS A 67 -28.01 13.48 -1.15
N THR A 68 -29.09 12.86 -1.62
CA THR A 68 -30.42 13.08 -1.06
C THR A 68 -30.84 11.98 -0.08
N GLY A 69 -30.13 10.89 -0.05
CA GLY A 69 -30.48 9.65 0.67
C GLY A 69 -31.48 8.78 -0.11
N GLU A 70 -32.31 9.37 -0.97
CA GLU A 70 -33.33 8.65 -1.74
C GLU A 70 -32.70 7.65 -2.72
N ALA A 71 -31.74 8.11 -3.54
CA ALA A 71 -31.07 7.25 -4.49
C ALA A 71 -30.28 6.13 -3.80
N GLU A 72 -29.67 6.45 -2.68
CA GLU A 72 -28.92 5.50 -1.85
C GLU A 72 -29.83 4.39 -1.31
N ALA A 73 -30.99 4.75 -0.76
CA ALA A 73 -31.96 3.80 -0.24
C ALA A 73 -32.71 3.03 -1.34
N SER A 74 -32.87 3.64 -2.54
CA SER A 74 -33.57 3.03 -3.69
C SER A 74 -32.69 2.08 -4.52
N GLY A 75 -31.45 1.80 -4.11
CA GLY A 75 -30.62 0.78 -4.75
C GLY A 75 -29.37 1.28 -5.47
N LYS A 76 -28.99 2.54 -5.29
CA LYS A 76 -27.71 3.03 -5.81
C LYS A 76 -26.55 2.12 -5.40
N LEU A 77 -25.71 1.76 -6.37
CA LEU A 77 -24.59 0.82 -6.20
C LEU A 77 -25.02 -0.60 -5.78
N GLY A 78 -26.30 -0.97 -5.97
CA GLY A 78 -26.84 -2.30 -5.65
C GLY A 78 -26.87 -2.62 -4.14
N TRP A 79 -27.04 -1.60 -3.28
CA TRP A 79 -27.11 -1.82 -1.84
C TRP A 79 -28.48 -2.30 -1.38
N SER A 80 -29.59 -1.95 -2.06
CA SER A 80 -30.91 -2.51 -1.75
C SER A 80 -30.96 -4.02 -1.99
N ASP A 81 -30.48 -4.48 -3.16
CA ASP A 81 -30.47 -5.91 -3.50
C ASP A 81 -29.58 -6.70 -2.52
N TRP A 82 -28.44 -6.10 -2.11
CA TRP A 82 -27.58 -6.70 -1.10
C TRP A 82 -28.29 -6.75 0.27
N ALA A 83 -29.04 -5.71 0.63
CA ALA A 83 -29.80 -5.64 1.87
C ALA A 83 -30.90 -6.71 1.91
N ASP A 84 -31.59 -6.92 0.80
CA ASP A 84 -32.58 -7.98 0.64
C ASP A 84 -31.97 -9.38 0.80
N ALA A 85 -30.86 -9.63 0.08
CA ALA A 85 -30.17 -10.93 0.12
C ALA A 85 -29.58 -11.27 1.51
N ASN A 86 -29.30 -10.26 2.35
CA ASN A 86 -28.70 -10.46 3.67
C ASN A 86 -29.66 -10.18 4.84
N GLY A 87 -30.91 -9.80 4.56
CA GLY A 87 -31.93 -9.46 5.56
C GLY A 87 -31.46 -8.26 6.41
N VAL A 88 -31.04 -7.19 5.76
CA VAL A 88 -30.49 -5.96 6.37
C VAL A 88 -31.44 -4.80 6.15
N PHE A 89 -31.71 -4.02 7.17
CA PHE A 89 -32.45 -2.78 7.07
C PHE A 89 -31.50 -1.66 6.61
N LEU A 90 -31.75 -1.07 5.44
CA LEU A 90 -30.91 -0.01 4.88
C LEU A 90 -31.51 1.36 5.21
N ILE A 91 -30.70 2.28 5.72
CA ILE A 91 -31.07 3.68 5.96
C ILE A 91 -30.04 4.61 5.35
N ALA A 92 -30.48 5.67 4.69
CA ALA A 92 -29.64 6.66 4.05
C ALA A 92 -30.06 8.08 4.44
N PRO A 93 -29.20 8.84 5.12
CA PRO A 93 -29.50 10.22 5.48
C PRO A 93 -29.48 11.13 4.26
N GLY A 94 -30.41 12.07 4.19
CA GLY A 94 -30.45 13.16 3.23
C GLY A 94 -29.67 14.38 3.70
N PHE A 95 -28.46 14.19 4.19
CA PHE A 95 -27.59 15.27 4.65
C PHE A 95 -27.02 16.05 3.45
N LYS A 96 -27.17 17.37 3.45
CA LYS A 96 -26.75 18.22 2.33
C LYS A 96 -25.61 19.16 2.64
N ASP A 97 -25.51 19.57 3.89
CA ASP A 97 -24.53 20.54 4.35
C ASP A 97 -23.28 19.86 4.88
N ASP A 98 -22.12 20.51 4.81
CA ASP A 98 -20.83 19.92 5.19
C ASP A 98 -20.68 19.68 6.71
N ASP A 99 -21.56 20.26 7.53
CA ASP A 99 -21.56 20.11 9.00
C ASP A 99 -22.03 18.74 9.50
N TYR A 100 -22.59 17.88 8.64
CA TYR A 100 -23.01 16.52 9.03
C TYR A 100 -21.84 15.60 9.38
N TRP A 101 -20.62 16.01 9.16
CA TRP A 101 -19.42 15.27 9.57
C TRP A 101 -19.11 15.37 11.07
N GLU A 102 -19.85 16.17 11.82
CA GLU A 102 -19.71 16.34 13.26
C GLU A 102 -20.86 15.62 14.00
N PRO A 103 -20.75 14.25 14.15
CA PRO A 103 -21.83 13.45 14.70
C PRO A 103 -22.18 13.79 16.14
N ASP A 104 -21.28 14.35 16.90
CA ASP A 104 -21.45 14.78 18.28
C ASP A 104 -22.13 16.15 18.42
N GLU A 105 -22.24 16.91 17.35
CA GLU A 105 -22.97 18.17 17.36
C GLU A 105 -24.46 17.98 17.04
N TRP A 106 -24.79 17.29 15.93
CA TRP A 106 -26.20 17.11 15.56
C TRP A 106 -26.49 15.83 14.74
N SER A 107 -25.68 15.50 13.73
CA SER A 107 -26.05 14.50 12.72
C SER A 107 -26.12 13.09 13.28
N GLY A 108 -25.27 12.75 14.24
CA GLY A 108 -25.32 11.48 14.94
C GLY A 108 -26.55 11.33 15.83
N TYR A 109 -26.95 12.41 16.50
CA TYR A 109 -28.19 12.42 17.28
C TYR A 109 -29.42 12.30 16.38
N ALA A 110 -29.42 12.99 15.23
CA ALA A 110 -30.49 12.87 14.24
C ALA A 110 -30.63 11.43 13.72
N LEU A 111 -29.52 10.75 13.43
CA LEU A 111 -29.53 9.33 13.04
C LEU A 111 -30.14 8.45 14.15
N PHE A 112 -29.73 8.65 15.39
CA PHE A 112 -30.29 7.85 16.50
C PHE A 112 -31.76 8.17 16.79
N ASP A 113 -32.20 9.41 16.57
CA ASP A 113 -33.63 9.76 16.64
C ASP A 113 -34.40 9.07 15.51
N ALA A 114 -33.88 9.02 14.28
CA ALA A 114 -34.47 8.31 13.16
C ALA A 114 -34.60 6.79 13.43
N LEU A 115 -33.53 6.16 13.92
CA LEU A 115 -33.53 4.76 14.29
C LEU A 115 -34.55 4.46 15.41
N ARG A 116 -34.67 5.34 16.40
CA ARG A 116 -35.63 5.21 17.48
C ARG A 116 -37.07 5.29 16.97
N GLU A 117 -37.33 6.18 16.02
CA GLU A 117 -38.64 6.32 15.39
C GLU A 117 -38.97 5.08 14.55
N LEU A 118 -38.05 4.62 13.71
CA LEU A 118 -38.23 3.40 12.91
C LEU A 118 -38.42 2.14 13.76
N LYS A 119 -37.80 2.06 14.92
CA LYS A 119 -37.92 0.95 15.85
C LYS A 119 -39.34 0.79 16.45
N LYS A 120 -40.17 1.82 16.39
CA LYS A 120 -41.59 1.72 16.78
C LYS A 120 -42.39 0.85 15.81
N THR A 121 -41.97 0.83 14.54
CA THR A 121 -42.66 0.11 13.47
C THR A 121 -41.91 -1.16 13.05
N TYR A 122 -40.58 -1.11 13.05
CA TYR A 122 -39.72 -2.16 12.52
C TYR A 122 -38.87 -2.80 13.61
N ARG A 123 -38.66 -4.11 13.50
CA ARG A 123 -37.80 -4.87 14.42
C ARG A 123 -36.35 -4.78 14.01
N ILE A 124 -35.70 -3.63 14.22
CA ILE A 124 -34.33 -3.35 13.83
C ILE A 124 -33.37 -3.40 15.03
N ASP A 125 -32.09 -3.77 14.78
CA ASP A 125 -30.99 -3.70 15.76
C ASP A 125 -30.32 -2.32 15.69
N ASP A 126 -30.78 -1.41 16.54
CA ASP A 126 -30.21 -0.08 16.68
C ASP A 126 -29.02 -0.04 17.64
N ALA A 127 -28.66 -1.15 18.28
CA ALA A 127 -27.56 -1.21 19.23
C ALA A 127 -26.19 -1.33 18.54
N LYS A 128 -26.12 -2.04 17.41
CA LYS A 128 -24.90 -2.29 16.65
C LYS A 128 -25.13 -2.04 15.16
N ILE A 129 -24.58 -0.97 14.62
CA ILE A 129 -24.85 -0.44 13.28
C ILE A 129 -23.66 -0.68 12.37
N CYS A 130 -23.90 -1.05 11.11
CA CYS A 130 -22.92 -1.02 10.05
C CYS A 130 -22.96 0.31 9.31
N TYR A 131 -21.79 0.80 8.89
CA TYR A 131 -21.67 2.04 8.13
C TYR A 131 -20.95 1.81 6.81
N TYR A 132 -21.45 2.39 5.75
CA TYR A 132 -20.79 2.50 4.45
C TYR A 132 -20.84 3.93 3.97
N GLY A 133 -19.74 4.42 3.40
CA GLY A 133 -19.70 5.75 2.78
C GLY A 133 -18.71 5.86 1.65
N TYR A 134 -19.05 6.72 0.69
CA TYR A 134 -18.21 7.09 -0.44
C TYR A 134 -17.98 8.61 -0.44
N SER A 135 -16.74 9.05 -0.77
CA SER A 135 -16.39 10.48 -0.89
C SER A 135 -16.72 11.24 0.42
N ALA A 136 -17.54 12.29 0.36
CA ALA A 136 -18.02 13.01 1.52
C ALA A 136 -18.71 12.10 2.55
N GLY A 137 -19.49 11.11 2.10
CA GLY A 137 -20.14 10.13 2.97
C GLY A 137 -19.15 9.20 3.67
N SER A 138 -17.97 8.99 3.10
CA SER A 138 -16.93 8.17 3.74
C SER A 138 -16.34 8.83 4.99
N GLN A 139 -16.36 10.16 5.04
CA GLN A 139 -15.99 10.93 6.23
C GLN A 139 -16.96 10.63 7.39
N ALA A 140 -18.27 10.68 7.14
CA ALA A 140 -19.26 10.28 8.12
C ALA A 140 -19.11 8.80 8.52
N ALA A 141 -18.88 7.89 7.55
CA ALA A 141 -18.75 6.46 7.80
C ALA A 141 -17.58 6.10 8.72
N ASN A 142 -16.54 6.94 8.83
CA ASN A 142 -15.45 6.76 9.80
C ASN A 142 -15.64 7.60 11.09
N LEU A 143 -16.24 8.78 11.00
CA LEU A 143 -16.42 9.68 12.16
C LEU A 143 -17.51 9.18 13.13
N PHE A 144 -18.60 8.62 12.62
CA PHE A 144 -19.68 8.06 13.47
C PHE A 144 -19.20 6.90 14.34
N PRO A 145 -18.46 5.89 13.82
CA PRO A 145 -17.82 4.88 14.63
C PRO A 145 -16.86 5.44 15.68
N ALA A 146 -16.04 6.44 15.33
CA ALA A 146 -15.12 7.07 16.26
C ALA A 146 -15.83 7.77 17.42
N TRP A 147 -16.97 8.42 17.15
CA TRP A 147 -17.81 9.05 18.15
C TRP A 147 -18.49 8.04 19.08
N ARG A 148 -19.05 6.94 18.53
CA ARG A 148 -19.76 5.91 19.31
C ARG A 148 -19.28 4.49 18.94
N PRO A 149 -18.05 4.10 19.30
CA PRO A 149 -17.51 2.78 18.92
C PRO A 149 -18.34 1.60 19.38
N SER A 150 -18.92 1.70 20.59
CA SER A 150 -19.79 0.65 21.15
C SER A 150 -21.07 0.42 20.34
N ARG A 151 -21.47 1.38 19.51
CA ARG A 151 -22.65 1.31 18.62
C ARG A 151 -22.29 0.88 17.20
N CYS A 152 -21.02 0.64 16.90
CA CYS A 152 -20.55 0.21 15.59
C CYS A 152 -20.37 -1.31 15.56
N ARG A 153 -20.87 -1.96 14.50
CA ARG A 153 -20.66 -3.36 14.16
C ARG A 153 -19.49 -3.54 13.17
N GLY A 154 -19.36 -2.60 12.25
CA GLY A 154 -18.30 -2.50 11.24
C GLY A 154 -18.53 -1.30 10.35
N TRP A 155 -17.46 -0.80 9.73
CA TRP A 155 -17.53 0.40 8.92
C TRP A 155 -16.64 0.30 7.66
N VAL A 156 -17.08 0.94 6.59
CA VAL A 156 -16.39 1.02 5.31
C VAL A 156 -16.31 2.47 4.85
N SER A 157 -15.11 2.90 4.53
CA SER A 157 -14.81 4.26 4.06
C SER A 157 -14.10 4.19 2.72
N HIS A 158 -14.76 4.62 1.64
CA HIS A 158 -14.21 4.60 0.28
C HIS A 158 -13.91 6.01 -0.22
N ALA A 159 -12.68 6.23 -0.72
CA ALA A 159 -12.19 7.50 -1.27
C ALA A 159 -12.35 8.68 -0.28
N CYS A 160 -11.92 8.49 0.96
CA CYS A 160 -12.11 9.41 2.07
C CYS A 160 -11.10 10.55 2.06
N GLY A 161 -11.59 11.78 2.24
CA GLY A 161 -10.77 12.98 2.32
C GLY A 161 -10.42 13.42 3.74
N VAL A 162 -11.13 12.92 4.76
CA VAL A 162 -10.91 13.27 6.17
C VAL A 162 -11.18 12.06 7.06
N PHE A 163 -10.21 11.71 7.88
CA PHE A 163 -10.36 10.70 8.93
C PHE A 163 -10.26 11.34 10.31
N HIS A 164 -10.92 10.73 11.29
CA HIS A 164 -10.70 11.04 12.68
C HIS A 164 -9.28 10.65 13.11
N GLU A 165 -8.79 11.19 14.22
CA GLU A 165 -7.56 10.69 14.84
C GLU A 165 -7.81 9.25 15.34
N PRO A 166 -6.98 8.25 14.94
CA PRO A 166 -7.18 6.87 15.37
C PRO A 166 -7.17 6.75 16.89
N THR A 167 -8.19 6.14 17.44
CA THR A 167 -8.35 5.96 18.89
C THR A 167 -8.37 4.49 19.27
N VAL A 168 -7.75 4.14 20.40
CA VAL A 168 -7.79 2.79 20.98
C VAL A 168 -9.21 2.30 21.31
N LYS A 169 -10.19 3.20 21.38
CA LYS A 169 -11.60 2.85 21.57
C LYS A 169 -12.20 2.08 20.39
N LEU A 170 -11.55 2.14 19.21
CA LEU A 170 -11.93 1.36 18.02
C LEU A 170 -11.32 -0.04 17.98
N ARG A 171 -10.51 -0.44 18.94
CA ARG A 171 -10.02 -1.82 19.01
C ARG A 171 -11.18 -2.81 19.06
N GLY A 172 -11.14 -3.82 18.20
CA GLY A 172 -12.21 -4.81 18.04
C GLY A 172 -13.45 -4.29 17.30
N VAL A 173 -13.42 -3.08 16.71
CA VAL A 173 -14.42 -2.58 15.77
C VAL A 173 -13.86 -2.72 14.36
N PRO A 174 -14.33 -3.68 13.54
CA PRO A 174 -13.78 -3.92 12.21
C PRO A 174 -13.94 -2.70 11.30
N GLY A 175 -12.86 -2.33 10.60
CA GLY A 175 -12.86 -1.24 9.63
C GLY A 175 -12.31 -1.69 8.27
N LEU A 176 -12.86 -1.14 7.20
CA LEU A 176 -12.35 -1.28 5.83
C LEU A 176 -12.17 0.10 5.22
N VAL A 177 -10.96 0.40 4.78
CA VAL A 177 -10.61 1.63 4.07
C VAL A 177 -10.18 1.26 2.66
N THR A 178 -10.80 1.92 1.66
CA THR A 178 -10.51 1.66 0.25
C THR A 178 -10.44 2.97 -0.54
N CYS A 179 -9.63 2.99 -1.60
CA CYS A 179 -9.58 4.10 -2.56
C CYS A 179 -9.01 3.64 -3.90
N GLY A 180 -9.16 4.48 -4.94
CA GLY A 180 -8.38 4.35 -6.16
C GLY A 180 -6.94 4.78 -5.91
N ASP A 181 -5.98 4.16 -6.54
CA ASP A 181 -4.57 4.54 -6.42
C ASP A 181 -4.24 5.83 -7.20
N ALA A 182 -4.99 6.11 -8.27
CA ALA A 182 -4.90 7.35 -9.02
C ALA A 182 -5.64 8.54 -8.35
N ASP A 183 -6.45 8.31 -7.30
CA ASP A 183 -6.95 9.37 -6.40
C ASP A 183 -5.86 9.72 -5.35
N SER A 184 -4.77 10.31 -5.82
CA SER A 184 -3.53 10.49 -5.06
C SER A 184 -3.73 11.17 -3.69
N ALA A 185 -4.62 12.18 -3.62
CA ALA A 185 -4.89 12.89 -2.37
C ALA A 185 -5.58 11.98 -1.34
N ARG A 186 -6.62 11.23 -1.75
CA ARG A 186 -7.34 10.32 -0.85
C ARG A 186 -6.52 9.09 -0.52
N TYR A 187 -5.72 8.63 -1.45
CA TYR A 187 -4.77 7.55 -1.21
C TYR A 187 -3.84 7.87 -0.03
N VAL A 188 -3.17 9.03 -0.08
CA VAL A 188 -2.22 9.43 0.96
C VAL A 188 -2.90 9.58 2.32
N ILE A 189 -4.04 10.25 2.35
CA ILE A 189 -4.82 10.45 3.58
C ILE A 189 -5.27 9.10 4.16
N SER A 190 -5.75 8.18 3.30
CA SER A 190 -6.19 6.85 3.71
C SER A 190 -5.03 6.01 4.26
N ARG A 191 -3.89 6.04 3.57
CA ARG A 191 -2.70 5.26 3.97
C ARG A 191 -2.14 5.75 5.32
N ASP A 192 -2.02 7.07 5.50
CA ASP A 192 -1.58 7.66 6.76
C ASP A 192 -2.52 7.25 7.92
N PHE A 193 -3.83 7.36 7.72
CA PHE A 193 -4.79 6.92 8.72
C PHE A 193 -4.61 5.44 9.08
N VAL A 194 -4.54 4.55 8.10
CA VAL A 194 -4.39 3.10 8.31
C VAL A 194 -3.10 2.79 9.07
N THR A 195 -1.99 3.40 8.68
CA THR A 195 -0.69 3.23 9.37
C THR A 195 -0.77 3.65 10.83
N ARG A 196 -1.36 4.80 11.13
CA ARG A 196 -1.56 5.28 12.51
C ARG A 196 -2.54 4.41 13.30
N ALA A 197 -3.60 3.91 12.65
CA ALA A 197 -4.58 3.02 13.27
C ALA A 197 -3.95 1.68 13.67
N ARG A 198 -3.19 1.05 12.77
CA ARG A 198 -2.48 -0.21 13.03
C ARG A 198 -1.46 -0.06 14.17
N LYS A 199 -0.67 1.02 14.21
CA LYS A 199 0.25 1.33 15.33
C LYS A 199 -0.47 1.41 16.69
N ARG A 200 -1.77 1.71 16.70
CA ARG A 200 -2.61 1.75 17.91
C ARG A 200 -3.39 0.45 18.17
N GLY A 201 -3.16 -0.58 17.36
CA GLY A 201 -3.84 -1.88 17.47
C GLY A 201 -5.32 -1.83 17.09
N VAL A 202 -5.69 -0.94 16.16
CA VAL A 202 -7.02 -0.91 15.55
C VAL A 202 -6.99 -1.72 14.26
N ASP A 203 -7.88 -2.71 14.14
CA ASP A 203 -7.94 -3.61 12.99
C ASP A 203 -8.61 -2.91 11.81
N VAL A 204 -7.80 -2.51 10.83
CA VAL A 204 -8.27 -1.88 9.60
C VAL A 204 -7.72 -2.62 8.39
N ILE A 205 -8.62 -3.16 7.58
CA ILE A 205 -8.29 -3.69 6.26
C ILE A 205 -8.10 -2.50 5.32
N PHE A 206 -7.01 -2.49 4.57
CA PHE A 206 -6.74 -1.49 3.54
C PHE A 206 -6.68 -2.13 2.17
N LYS A 207 -7.25 -1.47 1.17
CA LYS A 207 -7.17 -1.90 -0.23
C LYS A 207 -7.24 -0.73 -1.18
N THR A 208 -6.38 -0.72 -2.19
CA THR A 208 -6.48 0.20 -3.33
C THR A 208 -6.79 -0.53 -4.62
N PHE A 209 -7.41 0.18 -5.54
CA PHE A 209 -7.82 -0.34 -6.85
C PHE A 209 -6.99 0.35 -7.93
N PRO A 210 -6.24 -0.42 -8.76
CA PRO A 210 -5.32 0.12 -9.75
C PRO A 210 -6.03 0.97 -10.82
N ASN A 211 -5.44 2.11 -11.17
CA ASN A 211 -5.91 3.03 -12.22
C ASN A 211 -7.29 3.65 -11.97
N HIS A 212 -7.84 3.55 -10.77
CA HIS A 212 -9.08 4.22 -10.37
C HIS A 212 -8.79 5.56 -9.71
N GLN A 213 -9.54 6.57 -10.13
CA GLN A 213 -9.51 7.91 -9.53
C GLN A 213 -10.56 8.02 -8.41
N HIS A 214 -11.31 9.13 -8.36
CA HIS A 214 -12.35 9.40 -7.37
C HIS A 214 -13.69 8.78 -7.79
N ASP A 215 -13.72 7.48 -8.03
CA ASP A 215 -14.89 6.69 -8.44
C ASP A 215 -15.10 5.50 -7.49
N VAL A 216 -16.15 4.73 -7.74
CA VAL A 216 -16.48 3.51 -6.96
C VAL A 216 -16.42 2.31 -7.89
N PRO A 217 -15.27 1.65 -8.02
CA PRO A 217 -15.15 0.48 -8.89
C PRO A 217 -15.99 -0.70 -8.37
N PRO A 218 -16.52 -1.56 -9.27
CA PRO A 218 -17.29 -2.75 -8.87
C PRO A 218 -16.57 -3.65 -7.85
N ASP A 219 -15.25 -3.77 -7.97
CA ASP A 219 -14.44 -4.58 -7.06
C ASP A 219 -14.41 -4.00 -5.64
N SER A 220 -14.44 -2.66 -5.48
CA SER A 220 -14.52 -2.03 -4.16
C SER A 220 -15.86 -2.32 -3.49
N LEU A 221 -16.95 -2.35 -4.26
CA LEU A 221 -18.26 -2.72 -3.77
C LEU A 221 -18.35 -4.19 -3.39
N ARG A 222 -17.76 -5.09 -4.21
CA ARG A 222 -17.68 -6.51 -3.90
C ARG A 222 -16.99 -6.74 -2.56
N LEU A 223 -15.85 -6.09 -2.34
CA LEU A 223 -15.11 -6.17 -1.08
C LEU A 223 -15.90 -5.59 0.09
N ALA A 224 -16.49 -4.40 -0.07
CA ALA A 224 -17.30 -3.75 0.96
C ALA A 224 -18.50 -4.62 1.38
N LYS A 225 -19.21 -5.21 0.40
CA LYS A 225 -20.37 -6.09 0.62
C LYS A 225 -19.96 -7.39 1.34
N ALA A 226 -18.84 -8.02 0.95
CA ALA A 226 -18.31 -9.20 1.62
C ALA A 226 -17.90 -8.89 3.07
N PHE A 227 -17.21 -7.76 3.29
CA PHE A 227 -16.78 -7.30 4.60
C PHE A 227 -17.98 -7.00 5.54
N LEU A 228 -18.98 -6.27 5.07
CA LEU A 228 -20.16 -5.96 5.89
C LEU A 228 -21.02 -7.20 6.17
N ALA A 229 -21.10 -8.14 5.24
CA ALA A 229 -21.76 -9.43 5.49
C ALA A 229 -21.07 -10.20 6.61
N TYR A 230 -19.72 -10.21 6.63
CA TYR A 230 -18.95 -10.77 7.73
C TYR A 230 -19.22 -10.04 9.06
N CYS A 231 -19.22 -8.70 9.07
CA CYS A 231 -19.51 -7.93 10.28
C CYS A 231 -20.92 -8.24 10.86
N ILE A 232 -21.88 -8.54 9.99
CA ILE A 232 -23.26 -8.87 10.39
C ILE A 232 -23.38 -10.31 10.89
N LYS A 233 -22.82 -11.27 10.17
CA LYS A 233 -22.92 -12.70 10.49
C LYS A 233 -21.99 -13.14 11.63
N GLY A 234 -20.87 -12.42 11.81
CA GLY A 234 -19.81 -12.80 12.72
C GLY A 234 -18.87 -13.85 12.13
N HIS A 235 -17.88 -14.24 12.92
CA HIS A 235 -16.94 -15.30 12.56
C HIS A 235 -17.58 -16.67 12.71
N GLU A 236 -17.66 -17.44 11.64
CA GLU A 236 -18.13 -18.82 11.71
C GLU A 236 -17.05 -19.70 12.34
N PRO A 237 -17.39 -20.57 13.32
CA PRO A 237 -16.43 -21.47 13.92
C PRO A 237 -15.75 -22.36 12.86
N GLY A 238 -14.42 -22.36 12.86
CA GLY A 238 -13.61 -23.12 11.89
C GLY A 238 -13.45 -22.46 10.52
N ALA A 239 -13.94 -21.24 10.31
CA ALA A 239 -13.66 -20.49 9.10
C ALA A 239 -12.16 -20.22 8.96
N LYS A 240 -11.62 -20.47 7.77
CA LYS A 240 -10.22 -20.18 7.47
C LYS A 240 -10.02 -18.67 7.38
N SER A 241 -9.01 -18.17 8.07
CA SER A 241 -8.52 -16.80 7.92
C SER A 241 -7.30 -16.76 6.98
N PHE A 242 -7.03 -15.57 6.47
CA PHE A 242 -5.94 -15.33 5.54
C PHE A 242 -5.14 -14.12 6.00
N VAL A 243 -3.90 -14.05 5.54
CA VAL A 243 -3.02 -12.89 5.67
C VAL A 243 -2.82 -12.31 4.29
N GLY A 244 -3.12 -11.03 4.14
CA GLY A 244 -2.84 -10.26 2.94
C GLY A 244 -1.56 -9.45 3.08
N ASP A 245 -0.85 -9.33 1.97
CA ASP A 245 0.22 -8.36 1.75
C ASP A 245 -0.38 -7.17 0.99
N ASP A 246 -0.50 -6.01 1.64
CA ASP A 246 -1.20 -4.86 1.05
C ASP A 246 -0.33 -4.05 0.07
N VAL A 247 0.91 -4.46 -0.15
CA VAL A 247 1.76 -3.95 -1.24
C VAL A 247 1.46 -4.70 -2.53
N ASP A 248 1.58 -6.03 -2.51
CA ASP A 248 1.44 -6.86 -3.70
C ASP A 248 -0.01 -7.27 -3.97
N ASN A 249 -0.93 -7.01 -3.02
CA ASN A 249 -2.33 -7.45 -3.06
C ASN A 249 -2.47 -8.98 -3.19
N LEU A 250 -1.54 -9.71 -2.59
CA LEU A 250 -1.55 -11.15 -2.48
C LEU A 250 -2.07 -11.59 -1.11
N TYR A 251 -2.75 -12.74 -1.05
CA TYR A 251 -3.16 -13.31 0.22
C TYR A 251 -2.77 -14.78 0.35
N TYR A 252 -2.50 -15.20 1.57
CA TYR A 252 -2.06 -16.54 1.93
C TYR A 252 -2.93 -17.09 3.06
N PRO A 253 -3.14 -18.42 3.18
CA PRO A 253 -3.73 -19.00 4.36
C PRO A 253 -2.96 -18.56 5.62
N ALA A 254 -3.67 -18.19 6.69
CA ALA A 254 -3.02 -17.59 7.88
C ALA A 254 -1.99 -18.50 8.56
N GLU A 255 -2.19 -19.83 8.42
CA GLU A 255 -1.28 -20.86 8.94
C GLU A 255 -0.16 -21.24 7.96
N SER A 256 -0.09 -20.62 6.79
CA SER A 256 0.95 -20.93 5.81
C SER A 256 2.28 -20.25 6.14
N VAL A 257 3.35 -20.85 5.66
CA VAL A 257 4.71 -20.30 5.83
C VAL A 257 4.83 -18.95 5.12
N GLU A 258 4.19 -18.79 3.97
CA GLU A 258 4.19 -17.54 3.20
C GLU A 258 3.55 -16.39 4.00
N ALA A 259 2.52 -16.68 4.81
CA ALA A 259 1.89 -15.69 5.67
C ALA A 259 2.84 -15.16 6.76
N GLU A 260 3.81 -15.97 7.22
CA GLU A 260 4.80 -15.55 8.21
C GLU A 260 5.80 -14.52 7.63
N PHE A 261 6.00 -14.54 6.30
CA PHE A 261 6.93 -13.66 5.60
C PHE A 261 6.32 -12.33 5.15
N VAL A 262 5.00 -12.14 5.29
CA VAL A 262 4.40 -10.82 5.04
C VAL A 262 4.89 -9.84 6.10
N ASP A 263 5.43 -8.70 5.64
CA ASP A 263 5.94 -7.64 6.53
C ASP A 263 4.85 -7.21 7.52
N PRO A 264 5.13 -7.18 8.83
CA PRO A 264 4.15 -6.79 9.83
C PRO A 264 3.48 -5.43 9.59
N SER A 265 4.18 -4.48 8.97
CA SER A 265 3.65 -3.14 8.67
C SER A 265 2.62 -3.13 7.53
N GLU A 266 2.66 -4.15 6.67
CA GLU A 266 1.82 -4.30 5.47
C GLU A 266 0.82 -5.45 5.59
N ARG A 267 0.93 -6.16 6.71
CA ARG A 267 0.11 -7.32 7.01
C ARG A 267 -1.34 -6.95 7.27
N VAL A 268 -2.24 -7.61 6.55
CA VAL A 268 -3.69 -7.44 6.68
C VAL A 268 -4.32 -8.77 7.09
N VAL A 269 -5.11 -8.78 8.15
CA VAL A 269 -5.90 -9.95 8.51
C VAL A 269 -7.19 -9.97 7.69
N LEU A 270 -7.40 -11.02 6.92
CA LEU A 270 -8.58 -11.24 6.09
C LEU A 270 -9.38 -12.40 6.68
N PRO A 271 -10.48 -12.11 7.39
CA PRO A 271 -11.12 -13.08 8.27
C PRO A 271 -11.90 -14.20 7.55
N THR A 272 -12.14 -14.09 6.25
CA THR A 272 -12.86 -15.12 5.47
C THR A 272 -12.33 -15.23 4.05
N ALA A 273 -12.55 -16.38 3.40
CA ALA A 273 -12.22 -16.59 2.00
C ALA A 273 -12.92 -15.57 1.08
N ALA A 274 -14.18 -15.27 1.32
CA ALA A 274 -14.93 -14.30 0.52
C ALA A 274 -14.34 -12.88 0.58
N ILE A 275 -13.81 -12.48 1.75
CA ILE A 275 -13.09 -11.20 1.89
C ILE A 275 -11.73 -11.29 1.18
N ALA A 276 -10.99 -12.38 1.36
CA ALA A 276 -9.68 -12.56 0.72
C ALA A 276 -9.77 -12.52 -0.81
N GLU A 277 -10.71 -13.24 -1.39
CA GLU A 277 -10.97 -13.27 -2.84
C GLU A 277 -11.45 -11.93 -3.41
N ALA A 278 -12.24 -11.18 -2.64
CA ALA A 278 -12.65 -9.83 -3.02
C ALA A 278 -11.53 -8.80 -2.84
N TRP A 279 -10.59 -9.06 -1.91
CA TRP A 279 -9.52 -8.15 -1.56
C TRP A 279 -8.32 -8.27 -2.50
N GLY A 280 -7.91 -9.49 -2.89
CA GLY A 280 -6.70 -9.68 -3.67
C GLY A 280 -6.67 -11.00 -4.44
N ARG A 281 -5.45 -11.41 -4.80
CA ARG A 281 -5.20 -12.68 -5.47
C ARG A 281 -4.55 -13.67 -4.49
N PRO A 282 -4.79 -14.98 -4.63
CA PRO A 282 -4.02 -15.95 -3.86
C PRO A 282 -2.54 -15.83 -4.26
N GLY A 283 -1.68 -15.77 -3.25
CA GLY A 283 -0.26 -15.88 -3.47
C GLY A 283 0.09 -17.29 -3.94
N GLU A 284 1.07 -17.41 -4.81
CA GLU A 284 1.56 -18.71 -5.23
C GLU A 284 2.18 -19.42 -4.02
N LYS A 285 1.87 -20.70 -3.86
CA LYS A 285 2.60 -21.51 -2.89
C LYS A 285 4.05 -21.52 -3.35
N SER A 286 4.96 -21.24 -2.44
CA SER A 286 6.38 -21.41 -2.72
C SER A 286 6.60 -22.82 -3.26
N VAL A 287 7.14 -22.91 -4.48
CA VAL A 287 7.65 -24.16 -5.05
C VAL A 287 8.58 -24.75 -3.99
N GLU A 288 8.50 -26.07 -3.76
CA GLU A 288 9.22 -26.82 -2.73
C GLU A 288 10.52 -26.14 -2.26
N VAL A 289 10.40 -25.37 -1.17
CA VAL A 289 11.49 -24.56 -0.65
C VAL A 289 12.46 -25.56 -0.01
N LYS A 290 13.67 -25.65 -0.55
CA LYS A 290 14.72 -26.40 0.12
C LYS A 290 14.92 -25.77 1.49
N PRO A 291 14.93 -26.56 2.57
CA PRO A 291 15.18 -26.02 3.91
C PRO A 291 16.49 -25.22 3.86
N PRO A 292 16.59 -24.11 4.59
CA PRO A 292 17.78 -23.29 4.60
C PRO A 292 18.98 -24.16 4.92
N ALA A 293 20.11 -23.91 4.27
CA ALA A 293 21.37 -24.50 4.68
C ALA A 293 21.52 -24.27 6.20
N LYS A 294 22.09 -25.20 6.92
CA LYS A 294 22.29 -25.13 8.38
C LYS A 294 23.02 -23.84 8.83
N GLU A 295 23.61 -23.12 7.90
CA GLU A 295 24.35 -21.89 8.12
C GLU A 295 23.58 -20.71 7.50
N GLU A 296 23.17 -19.78 8.33
CA GLU A 296 22.57 -18.50 7.90
C GLU A 296 23.57 -17.64 7.11
N ARG A 297 24.88 -17.78 7.36
CA ARG A 297 25.96 -17.05 6.70
C ARG A 297 27.08 -17.99 6.28
N ILE A 298 27.55 -17.84 5.05
CA ILE A 298 28.73 -18.55 4.55
C ILE A 298 29.85 -17.59 4.18
N ARG A 299 31.09 -18.04 4.36
CA ARG A 299 32.29 -17.32 3.92
C ARG A 299 32.76 -17.88 2.60
N LEU A 300 33.02 -17.00 1.65
CA LEU A 300 33.61 -17.30 0.34
C LEU A 300 34.92 -16.53 0.19
N LYS A 301 35.85 -17.07 -0.58
CA LYS A 301 37.12 -16.37 -0.91
C LYS A 301 37.36 -16.37 -2.40
N ALA A 302 37.70 -15.23 -2.95
CA ALA A 302 38.13 -15.07 -4.33
C ALA A 302 39.48 -14.32 -4.32
N LYS A 303 40.53 -14.95 -4.85
CA LYS A 303 41.92 -14.40 -4.91
C LYS A 303 42.38 -13.71 -3.60
N GLY A 304 42.08 -14.32 -2.46
CA GLY A 304 42.46 -13.83 -1.13
C GLY A 304 41.53 -12.80 -0.49
N VAL A 305 40.54 -12.28 -1.21
CA VAL A 305 39.50 -11.40 -0.66
C VAL A 305 38.37 -12.26 -0.07
N GLU A 306 38.00 -11.95 1.17
CA GLU A 306 36.89 -12.59 1.85
C GLU A 306 35.56 -11.93 1.46
N PHE A 307 34.57 -12.74 1.19
CA PHE A 307 33.16 -12.36 1.02
C PHE A 307 32.33 -13.06 2.08
N LEU A 308 31.34 -12.35 2.60
CA LEU A 308 30.33 -12.92 3.47
C LEU A 308 29.00 -12.92 2.72
N CYS A 309 28.36 -14.08 2.64
CA CYS A 309 27.04 -14.24 2.05
C CYS A 309 26.04 -14.64 3.13
N ARG A 310 24.99 -13.84 3.32
CA ARG A 310 23.81 -14.24 4.09
C ARG A 310 22.84 -14.92 3.16
N ILE A 311 22.42 -16.12 3.56
CA ILE A 311 21.48 -16.95 2.84
C ILE A 311 20.07 -16.64 3.38
N PRO A 312 19.07 -16.36 2.52
CA PRO A 312 17.69 -16.17 2.98
C PRO A 312 17.15 -17.46 3.59
N ARG A 313 16.19 -17.34 4.50
CA ARG A 313 15.56 -18.52 5.13
C ARG A 313 14.88 -19.43 4.11
N GLN A 314 14.36 -18.85 3.05
CA GLN A 314 13.80 -19.58 1.91
C GLN A 314 14.37 -19.02 0.62
N TYR A 315 14.59 -19.89 -0.35
CA TYR A 315 15.02 -19.49 -1.69
C TYR A 315 14.56 -20.53 -2.73
N ASP A 316 14.48 -20.09 -3.95
CA ASP A 316 14.19 -20.92 -5.13
C ASP A 316 15.15 -20.52 -6.27
N ARG A 317 14.93 -21.09 -7.45
CA ARG A 317 15.78 -20.79 -8.63
C ARG A 317 15.68 -19.34 -9.10
N ASP A 318 14.61 -18.63 -8.75
CA ASP A 318 14.34 -17.25 -9.15
C ASP A 318 14.76 -16.25 -8.05
N SER A 319 15.34 -16.73 -6.95
CA SER A 319 15.92 -15.90 -5.89
C SER A 319 17.09 -15.08 -6.41
N ARG A 320 17.21 -13.84 -5.96
CA ARG A 320 18.15 -12.84 -6.49
C ARG A 320 19.35 -12.64 -5.57
N ILE A 321 20.39 -12.04 -6.11
CA ILE A 321 21.59 -11.67 -5.36
C ILE A 321 21.66 -10.15 -5.23
N VAL A 322 21.83 -9.67 -4.00
CA VAL A 322 22.08 -8.26 -3.68
C VAL A 322 23.52 -8.15 -3.18
N VAL A 323 24.34 -7.37 -3.88
CA VAL A 323 25.72 -7.11 -3.47
C VAL A 323 25.78 -5.81 -2.69
N LEU A 324 26.26 -5.88 -1.45
CA LEU A 324 26.31 -4.77 -0.50
C LEU A 324 27.76 -4.30 -0.28
N PHE A 325 28.04 -3.04 -0.58
CA PHE A 325 29.36 -2.45 -0.42
C PHE A 325 29.39 -1.48 0.77
N GLY A 326 30.18 -1.80 1.78
CA GLY A 326 30.37 -0.97 2.97
C GLY A 326 31.19 0.29 2.74
N GLY A 327 31.14 1.22 3.70
CA GLY A 327 31.97 2.42 3.70
C GLY A 327 33.47 2.09 3.83
N ARG A 328 34.32 3.11 3.66
CA ARG A 328 35.77 2.94 3.73
C ARG A 328 36.19 2.24 5.02
N GLY A 329 36.98 1.17 4.89
CA GLY A 329 37.52 0.40 6.01
C GLY A 329 36.50 -0.57 6.67
N TRP A 330 35.33 -0.73 6.08
CA TRP A 330 34.38 -1.77 6.53
C TRP A 330 34.74 -3.13 5.94
N ASN A 331 34.60 -4.17 6.74
CA ASN A 331 34.62 -5.54 6.26
C ASN A 331 33.20 -6.03 5.96
N ALA A 332 33.09 -7.19 5.36
CA ALA A 332 31.80 -7.79 5.00
C ALA A 332 30.85 -7.99 6.21
N THR A 333 31.38 -8.39 7.37
CA THR A 333 30.57 -8.54 8.59
C THR A 333 29.97 -7.21 9.02
N LYS A 334 30.82 -6.17 9.16
CA LYS A 334 30.34 -4.83 9.53
C LYS A 334 29.30 -4.29 8.53
N THR A 335 29.50 -4.54 7.24
CA THR A 335 28.57 -4.11 6.20
C THR A 335 27.20 -4.76 6.38
N LEU A 336 27.12 -6.09 6.47
CA LEU A 336 25.86 -6.80 6.64
C LEU A 336 25.14 -6.44 7.95
N ASP A 337 25.92 -6.27 9.04
CA ASP A 337 25.35 -5.94 10.34
C ASP A 337 24.85 -4.49 10.41
N THR A 338 25.55 -3.54 9.77
CA THR A 338 25.13 -2.12 9.74
C THR A 338 23.92 -1.89 8.84
N PHE A 339 23.88 -2.50 7.66
CA PHE A 339 22.72 -2.36 6.78
C PHE A 339 21.49 -3.08 7.34
N ALA A 340 21.69 -4.17 8.08
CA ALA A 340 20.63 -4.93 8.75
C ALA A 340 19.46 -5.35 7.83
N PHE A 341 19.73 -5.67 6.56
CA PHE A 341 18.74 -6.04 5.56
C PHE A 341 18.32 -7.53 5.65
N GLY A 342 18.47 -8.15 6.82
CA GLY A 342 18.16 -9.56 7.01
C GLY A 342 16.71 -9.92 6.74
N GLU A 343 15.78 -9.13 7.27
CA GLU A 343 14.34 -9.33 7.03
C GLU A 343 13.97 -9.11 5.56
N LEU A 344 14.54 -8.08 4.92
CA LEU A 344 14.38 -7.86 3.48
C LEU A 344 14.84 -9.08 2.67
N ALA A 345 15.99 -9.66 3.04
CA ALA A 345 16.52 -10.85 2.37
C ALA A 345 15.58 -12.04 2.50
N ASP A 346 15.02 -12.25 3.68
CA ASP A 346 14.10 -13.37 3.94
C ASP A 346 12.78 -13.19 3.17
N HIS A 347 12.19 -12.00 3.22
CA HIS A 347 10.95 -11.68 2.49
C HIS A 347 11.12 -11.67 0.97
N GLY A 348 12.23 -11.06 0.49
CA GLY A 348 12.55 -10.98 -0.92
C GLY A 348 13.24 -12.22 -1.51
N ARG A 349 13.46 -13.26 -0.68
CA ARG A 349 14.23 -14.46 -1.05
C ARG A 349 15.57 -14.12 -1.69
N ALA A 350 16.29 -13.14 -1.11
CA ALA A 350 17.50 -12.58 -1.70
C ALA A 350 18.75 -12.99 -0.90
N PHE A 351 19.79 -13.38 -1.62
CA PHE A 351 21.14 -13.60 -1.06
C PHE A 351 21.82 -12.25 -0.90
N LEU A 352 22.27 -11.91 0.32
CA LEU A 352 23.04 -10.69 0.57
C LEU A 352 24.52 -11.03 0.57
N VAL A 353 25.27 -10.41 -0.31
CA VAL A 353 26.71 -10.67 -0.47
C VAL A 353 27.51 -9.39 -0.21
N SER A 354 28.53 -9.46 0.61
CA SER A 354 29.40 -8.32 0.86
C SER A 354 30.88 -8.71 0.78
N PRO A 355 31.71 -7.96 0.04
CA PRO A 355 33.17 -8.12 0.04
C PRO A 355 33.82 -7.42 1.23
N SER A 356 34.95 -7.97 1.69
CA SER A 356 35.86 -7.32 2.63
C SER A 356 36.98 -6.58 1.87
N PHE A 357 36.61 -5.57 1.09
CA PHE A 357 37.59 -4.73 0.40
C PHE A 357 38.28 -3.77 1.38
N SER A 358 39.62 -3.71 1.38
CA SER A 358 40.35 -2.93 2.38
C SER A 358 41.50 -2.10 1.85
N LYS A 359 41.94 -2.33 0.63
CA LYS A 359 43.17 -1.69 0.09
C LYS A 359 43.02 -1.26 -1.37
N GLY A 360 43.72 -0.20 -1.75
CA GLY A 360 43.77 0.29 -3.11
C GLY A 360 42.48 0.97 -3.60
N GLU A 361 42.36 1.09 -4.90
CA GLU A 361 41.20 1.67 -5.59
C GLU A 361 40.12 0.60 -5.83
N TYR A 362 39.70 -0.07 -4.77
CA TYR A 362 38.75 -1.18 -4.85
C TYR A 362 37.38 -0.78 -5.40
N TRP A 363 37.07 0.50 -5.44
CA TRP A 363 35.87 1.03 -6.07
C TRP A 363 35.90 1.03 -7.61
N ASN A 364 37.12 0.93 -8.19
CA ASN A 364 37.27 0.76 -9.62
C ASN A 364 37.18 -0.73 -9.99
N PRO A 365 36.11 -1.19 -10.69
CA PRO A 365 35.96 -2.60 -11.04
C PRO A 365 37.08 -3.14 -11.94
N ASP A 366 37.69 -2.28 -12.79
CA ASP A 366 38.76 -2.64 -13.72
C ASP A 366 40.11 -2.91 -12.99
N SER A 367 40.20 -2.59 -11.70
CA SER A 367 41.34 -2.98 -10.86
C SER A 367 41.37 -4.48 -10.53
N GLY A 368 40.45 -5.26 -11.09
CA GLY A 368 40.24 -6.69 -10.87
C GLY A 368 39.23 -6.99 -9.75
N THR A 369 38.69 -5.98 -9.08
CA THR A 369 37.64 -6.17 -8.04
C THR A 369 36.28 -6.53 -8.64
N GLY A 370 35.97 -6.08 -9.85
CA GLY A 370 34.82 -6.48 -10.61
C GLY A 370 34.80 -7.98 -10.89
N ASP A 371 35.90 -8.54 -11.37
CA ASP A 371 36.06 -9.99 -11.60
C ASP A 371 35.89 -10.81 -10.33
N LEU A 372 36.30 -10.30 -9.17
CA LEU A 372 36.12 -10.98 -7.89
C LEU A 372 34.64 -11.07 -7.51
N VAL A 373 33.87 -10.00 -7.70
CA VAL A 373 32.44 -9.97 -7.43
C VAL A 373 31.72 -10.93 -8.38
N SER A 374 32.01 -10.86 -9.69
CA SER A 374 31.43 -11.75 -10.70
C SER A 374 31.70 -13.23 -10.39
N ALA A 375 32.92 -13.57 -10.00
CA ALA A 375 33.28 -14.94 -9.64
C ALA A 375 32.52 -15.45 -8.40
N VAL A 376 32.28 -14.58 -7.41
CA VAL A 376 31.53 -14.93 -6.21
C VAL A 376 30.03 -15.07 -6.52
N VAL A 377 29.47 -14.15 -7.31
CA VAL A 377 28.07 -14.25 -7.80
C VAL A 377 27.86 -15.57 -8.52
N SER A 378 28.66 -15.90 -9.53
CA SER A 378 28.57 -17.18 -10.27
C SER A 378 28.74 -18.40 -9.34
N THR A 379 29.58 -18.30 -8.31
CA THR A 379 29.74 -19.37 -7.32
C THR A 379 28.46 -19.61 -6.52
N ILE A 380 27.77 -18.53 -6.11
CA ILE A 380 26.49 -18.60 -5.38
C ILE A 380 25.40 -19.15 -6.28
N GLU A 381 25.26 -18.64 -7.50
CA GLU A 381 24.28 -19.11 -8.48
C GLU A 381 24.40 -20.62 -8.72
N LYS A 382 25.60 -21.10 -8.99
CA LYS A 382 25.87 -22.53 -9.18
C LYS A 382 25.62 -23.35 -7.92
N ARG A 383 26.07 -22.88 -6.76
CA ARG A 383 25.94 -23.60 -5.47
C ARG A 383 24.49 -23.78 -5.05
N TYR A 384 23.65 -22.78 -5.28
CA TYR A 384 22.24 -22.77 -4.86
C TYR A 384 21.26 -23.02 -5.99
N GLY A 385 21.75 -23.19 -7.23
CA GLY A 385 20.93 -23.46 -8.40
C GLY A 385 20.05 -22.29 -8.81
N LEU A 386 20.55 -21.07 -8.64
CA LEU A 386 19.85 -19.85 -9.00
C LEU A 386 19.89 -19.64 -10.51
N ARG A 387 18.91 -18.93 -11.04
CA ARG A 387 18.89 -18.45 -12.42
C ARG A 387 19.75 -17.18 -12.52
N GLU A 388 20.51 -17.07 -13.59
CA GLU A 388 21.18 -15.82 -13.94
C GLU A 388 20.11 -14.78 -14.35
N GLN A 389 20.00 -13.68 -13.62
CA GLN A 389 18.98 -12.63 -13.84
C GLN A 389 19.44 -11.21 -13.44
N GLY A 390 20.72 -11.00 -13.38
CA GLY A 390 21.33 -9.75 -12.97
C GLY A 390 21.26 -9.52 -11.45
N VAL A 391 22.30 -8.90 -10.91
CA VAL A 391 22.42 -8.58 -9.49
C VAL A 391 21.87 -7.19 -9.18
N ILE A 392 21.51 -6.96 -7.92
CA ILE A 392 21.19 -5.62 -7.42
C ILE A 392 22.37 -5.16 -6.57
N LEU A 393 22.85 -3.93 -6.79
CA LEU A 393 23.95 -3.35 -6.03
C LEU A 393 23.44 -2.28 -5.06
N TYR A 394 24.02 -2.21 -3.87
CA TYR A 394 23.80 -1.10 -2.96
C TYR A 394 25.08 -0.78 -2.17
N GLY A 395 25.37 0.50 -1.97
CA GLY A 395 26.58 0.89 -1.25
C GLY A 395 26.50 2.22 -0.53
N TYR A 396 27.35 2.36 0.50
CA TYR A 396 27.49 3.56 1.30
C TYR A 396 28.89 4.16 1.14
N SER A 397 29.01 5.49 0.93
CA SER A 397 30.27 6.21 0.87
C SER A 397 31.21 5.63 -0.19
N ALA A 398 32.38 5.14 0.18
CA ALA A 398 33.31 4.44 -0.74
C ALA A 398 32.65 3.17 -1.35
N GLY A 399 31.78 2.49 -0.63
CA GLY A 399 30.96 1.40 -1.18
C GLY A 399 29.90 1.90 -2.14
N GLY A 400 29.42 3.14 -1.98
CA GLY A 400 28.56 3.80 -2.97
C GLY A 400 29.29 4.00 -4.30
N GLN A 401 30.59 4.35 -4.27
CA GLN A 401 31.43 4.41 -5.47
C GLN A 401 31.50 3.03 -6.14
N CYS A 402 31.72 1.95 -5.34
CA CYS A 402 31.67 0.60 -5.89
C CYS A 402 30.32 0.34 -6.59
N SER A 403 29.20 0.56 -5.92
CA SER A 403 27.87 0.31 -6.48
C SER A 403 27.65 1.08 -7.79
N ALA A 404 27.99 2.36 -7.83
CA ALA A 404 27.85 3.21 -9.01
C ALA A 404 28.74 2.76 -10.18
N LEU A 405 30.04 2.50 -9.93
CA LEU A 405 31.00 2.15 -11.00
C LEU A 405 30.79 0.70 -11.47
N PHE A 406 30.53 -0.25 -10.57
CA PHE A 406 30.26 -1.63 -10.93
C PHE A 406 28.96 -1.79 -11.75
N SER A 407 28.04 -0.83 -11.68
CA SER A 407 26.81 -0.84 -12.51
C SER A 407 27.10 -0.76 -14.01
N GLN A 408 28.30 -0.35 -14.39
CA GLN A 408 28.75 -0.23 -15.79
C GLN A 408 29.86 -1.25 -16.14
N PHE A 409 30.18 -2.18 -15.24
CA PHE A 409 31.22 -3.18 -15.49
C PHE A 409 30.70 -4.34 -16.35
N ASP A 410 31.25 -4.52 -17.54
CA ASP A 410 30.80 -5.53 -18.52
C ASP A 410 30.83 -6.97 -18.00
N GLY A 411 31.67 -7.27 -17.01
CA GLY A 411 31.76 -8.58 -16.39
C GLY A 411 30.67 -8.92 -15.37
N LEU A 412 29.71 -8.02 -15.13
CA LEU A 412 28.67 -8.20 -14.13
C LEU A 412 27.32 -7.72 -14.69
N ASP A 413 26.38 -8.63 -14.85
CA ASP A 413 25.00 -8.24 -15.20
C ASP A 413 24.33 -7.57 -14.00
N VAL A 414 23.98 -6.28 -14.13
CA VAL A 414 23.39 -5.45 -13.06
C VAL A 414 21.98 -5.06 -13.47
N SER A 415 21.02 -5.43 -12.66
CA SER A 415 19.60 -5.15 -12.89
C SER A 415 19.08 -3.89 -12.18
N ALA A 416 19.76 -3.45 -11.12
CA ALA A 416 19.47 -2.19 -10.40
C ALA A 416 20.67 -1.84 -9.49
N TRP A 417 20.84 -0.56 -9.15
CA TRP A 417 21.89 -0.15 -8.22
C TRP A 417 21.48 1.07 -7.38
N GLY A 418 21.99 1.15 -6.14
CA GLY A 418 21.70 2.24 -5.23
C GLY A 418 22.91 2.67 -4.42
N VAL A 419 22.91 3.94 -4.00
CA VAL A 419 24.00 4.55 -3.24
C VAL A 419 23.50 5.52 -2.17
N HIS A 420 24.24 5.60 -1.06
CA HIS A 420 24.13 6.69 -0.09
C HIS A 420 25.48 7.39 0.08
N GLY A 421 25.49 8.73 -0.02
CA GLY A 421 26.68 9.56 0.21
C GLY A 421 27.81 9.27 -0.77
N CYS A 422 27.50 9.02 -2.03
CA CYS A 422 28.48 8.71 -3.09
C CYS A 422 29.16 9.97 -3.62
N GLY A 423 30.47 9.94 -3.74
CA GLY A 423 31.28 11.04 -4.28
C GLY A 423 31.86 10.80 -5.68
N VAL A 424 31.65 9.62 -6.27
CA VAL A 424 32.13 9.28 -7.61
C VAL A 424 31.08 8.45 -8.33
N PHE A 425 30.71 8.90 -9.51
CA PHE A 425 29.80 8.21 -10.44
C PHE A 425 30.49 7.99 -11.78
N PRO A 426 30.02 7.08 -12.63
CA PRO A 426 30.60 6.89 -13.96
C PRO A 426 30.44 8.16 -14.82
N ASP A 427 31.48 8.52 -15.52
CA ASP A 427 31.47 9.65 -16.45
C ASP A 427 30.64 9.32 -17.70
N GLU A 428 30.76 8.09 -18.17
CA GLU A 428 29.94 7.54 -19.27
C GLU A 428 29.16 6.34 -18.78
N PHE A 429 27.95 6.15 -19.29
CA PHE A 429 27.13 4.99 -19.00
C PHE A 429 26.34 4.58 -20.25
N THR A 430 26.38 3.30 -20.53
CA THR A 430 25.72 2.65 -21.66
C THR A 430 24.48 1.89 -21.24
N VAL A 431 24.41 1.49 -19.96
CA VAL A 431 23.30 0.76 -19.37
C VAL A 431 22.55 1.67 -18.41
N THR A 432 21.24 1.79 -18.62
CA THR A 432 20.34 2.58 -17.77
C THR A 432 19.32 1.64 -17.12
N VAL A 433 19.65 1.17 -15.93
CA VAL A 433 18.76 0.36 -15.07
C VAL A 433 18.22 1.19 -13.92
N PRO A 434 17.21 0.74 -13.18
CA PRO A 434 16.74 1.47 -12.00
C PRO A 434 17.88 1.85 -11.05
N ALA A 435 17.97 3.15 -10.74
CA ALA A 435 19.01 3.71 -9.89
C ALA A 435 18.40 4.45 -8.68
N PHE A 436 19.10 4.39 -7.55
CA PHE A 436 18.70 5.04 -6.30
C PHE A 436 19.86 5.82 -5.70
N VAL A 437 19.70 7.12 -5.53
CA VAL A 437 20.73 8.03 -5.00
C VAL A 437 20.17 8.77 -3.79
N THR A 438 20.83 8.64 -2.65
CA THR A 438 20.53 9.44 -1.45
C THR A 438 21.80 10.10 -0.95
N CYS A 439 21.66 11.29 -0.37
CA CYS A 439 22.77 12.03 0.22
C CYS A 439 22.25 13.05 1.23
N GLY A 440 23.00 13.30 2.29
CA GLY A 440 22.69 14.36 3.23
C GLY A 440 22.89 15.74 2.60
N GLU A 441 21.97 16.68 2.82
CA GLU A 441 22.05 18.05 2.29
C GLU A 441 23.27 18.82 2.80
N LYS A 442 23.75 18.50 4.03
CA LYS A 442 24.95 19.10 4.61
C LYS A 442 26.26 18.51 4.05
N ASP A 443 26.21 17.39 3.33
CA ASP A 443 27.30 16.86 2.53
C ASP A 443 27.25 17.49 1.13
N ALA A 444 27.41 18.82 1.09
CA ALA A 444 27.10 19.65 -0.07
C ALA A 444 27.86 19.25 -1.34
N GLU A 445 29.13 18.81 -1.21
CA GLU A 445 29.95 18.37 -2.33
C GLU A 445 29.32 17.12 -2.99
N ARG A 446 29.04 16.06 -2.20
CA ARG A 446 28.46 14.81 -2.72
C ARG A 446 27.03 14.99 -3.19
N MET A 447 26.27 15.86 -2.54
CA MET A 447 24.93 16.22 -2.99
C MET A 447 24.96 16.88 -4.37
N THR A 448 25.89 17.82 -4.60
CA THR A 448 26.07 18.46 -5.92
C THR A 448 26.47 17.45 -6.99
N ILE A 449 27.42 16.57 -6.68
CA ILE A 449 27.83 15.48 -7.58
C ILE A 449 26.65 14.56 -7.91
N GLY A 450 25.87 14.16 -6.91
CA GLY A 450 24.72 13.29 -7.07
C GLY A 450 23.61 13.92 -7.93
N ARG A 451 23.30 15.21 -7.72
CA ARG A 451 22.32 15.95 -8.55
C ARG A 451 22.76 16.04 -10.01
N ASN A 452 24.03 16.40 -10.25
CA ASN A 452 24.59 16.48 -11.61
C ASN A 452 24.55 15.12 -12.32
N PHE A 453 24.86 14.05 -11.59
CA PHE A 453 24.75 12.71 -12.13
C PHE A 453 23.28 12.34 -12.44
N ALA A 454 22.37 12.60 -11.51
CA ALA A 454 20.94 12.30 -11.68
C ALA A 454 20.35 12.97 -12.93
N ALA A 455 20.67 14.25 -13.16
CA ALA A 455 20.24 14.97 -14.36
C ALA A 455 20.72 14.28 -15.64
N ARG A 456 22.02 13.97 -15.75
CA ARG A 456 22.59 13.27 -16.91
C ARG A 456 22.01 11.86 -17.12
N TYR A 457 21.73 11.15 -16.03
CA TYR A 457 21.17 9.80 -16.09
C TYR A 457 19.72 9.80 -16.59
N ARG A 458 18.92 10.76 -16.12
CA ARG A 458 17.53 10.95 -16.57
C ARG A 458 17.45 11.42 -18.02
N GLU A 459 18.36 12.31 -18.47
CA GLU A 459 18.47 12.75 -19.86
C GLU A 459 18.65 11.56 -20.83
N LYS A 460 19.37 10.53 -20.40
CA LYS A 460 19.52 9.27 -21.15
C LYS A 460 18.35 8.28 -20.95
N GLY A 461 17.27 8.71 -20.30
CA GLY A 461 16.08 7.87 -20.05
C GLY A 461 16.23 6.89 -18.87
N GLY A 462 17.28 7.01 -18.06
CA GLY A 462 17.50 6.15 -16.90
C GLY A 462 16.49 6.43 -15.78
N PRO A 463 15.78 5.42 -15.25
CA PRO A 463 14.87 5.59 -14.12
C PRO A 463 15.67 5.76 -12.82
N LEU A 464 15.88 7.00 -12.40
CA LEU A 464 16.65 7.33 -11.21
C LEU A 464 15.78 8.05 -10.16
N LEU A 465 15.83 7.52 -8.93
CA LEU A 465 15.27 8.14 -7.75
C LEU A 465 16.38 8.87 -6.99
N LEU A 466 16.23 10.19 -6.84
CA LEU A 466 17.12 11.04 -6.04
C LEU A 466 16.39 11.57 -4.82
N LYS A 467 16.91 11.32 -3.60
CA LYS A 467 16.37 11.85 -2.35
C LYS A 467 17.46 12.56 -1.55
N PRO A 468 17.39 13.89 -1.44
CA PRO A 468 18.10 14.64 -0.42
C PRO A 468 17.60 14.29 0.97
N LEU A 469 18.50 14.16 1.96
CA LEU A 469 18.13 13.85 3.34
C LEU A 469 18.64 14.95 4.28
N PRO A 470 17.91 15.25 5.35
CA PRO A 470 18.45 16.11 6.40
C PRO A 470 19.69 15.45 7.01
N GLY A 471 20.80 16.17 7.14
CA GLY A 471 22.01 15.60 7.74
C GLY A 471 23.25 15.74 6.86
N GLY A 472 24.35 15.08 7.25
CA GLY A 472 25.63 15.11 6.58
C GLY A 472 25.96 13.78 5.87
N HIS A 473 27.18 13.26 6.10
CA HIS A 473 27.66 12.04 5.46
C HIS A 473 27.28 10.75 6.21
N GLU A 474 26.48 10.84 7.24
CA GLU A 474 26.05 9.71 8.03
C GLU A 474 25.00 8.86 7.32
N LEU A 475 25.07 7.54 7.54
CA LEU A 475 24.05 6.58 7.12
C LEU A 475 23.11 6.36 8.30
N ASP A 476 22.02 7.10 8.35
CA ASP A 476 21.02 7.03 9.42
C ASP A 476 19.90 6.01 9.11
N GLU A 477 18.99 5.84 10.06
CA GLU A 477 17.86 4.88 9.92
C GLU A 477 16.88 5.31 8.81
N HIS A 478 16.75 6.60 8.54
CA HIS A 478 15.89 7.08 7.44
C HIS A 478 16.47 6.67 6.08
N ALA A 479 17.79 6.89 5.87
CA ALA A 479 18.49 6.44 4.67
C ALA A 479 18.40 4.92 4.48
N LEU A 480 18.56 4.15 5.57
CA LEU A 480 18.44 2.69 5.55
C LEU A 480 17.02 2.23 5.26
N SER A 481 16.00 2.90 5.79
CA SER A 481 14.59 2.57 5.54
C SER A 481 14.20 2.82 4.09
N LEU A 482 14.64 3.93 3.50
CA LEU A 482 14.48 4.22 2.07
C LEU A 482 15.19 3.17 1.19
N ALA A 483 16.42 2.83 1.53
CA ALA A 483 17.19 1.83 0.80
C ALA A 483 16.55 0.44 0.86
N ARG A 484 16.08 0.04 2.04
CA ARG A 484 15.38 -1.23 2.27
C ARG A 484 14.12 -1.33 1.41
N GLU A 485 13.34 -0.27 1.36
CA GLU A 485 12.10 -0.25 0.60
C GLU A 485 12.34 -0.18 -0.92
N TRP A 486 13.35 0.57 -1.35
CA TRP A 486 13.76 0.58 -2.75
C TRP A 486 14.27 -0.80 -3.20
N LEU A 487 15.12 -1.46 -2.40
CA LEU A 487 15.58 -2.82 -2.68
C LEU A 487 14.42 -3.82 -2.76
N ARG A 488 13.42 -3.69 -1.88
CA ARG A 488 12.21 -4.50 -1.94
C ARG A 488 11.50 -4.35 -3.29
N ALA A 489 11.32 -3.12 -3.76
CA ALA A 489 10.74 -2.85 -5.07
C ALA A 489 11.54 -3.50 -6.21
N MET A 490 12.85 -3.43 -6.15
CA MET A 490 13.73 -4.05 -7.18
C MET A 490 13.66 -5.58 -7.16
N LEU A 491 13.51 -6.17 -5.98
CA LEU A 491 13.32 -7.62 -5.83
C LEU A 491 11.97 -8.09 -6.38
N SER A 492 10.94 -7.24 -6.35
CA SER A 492 9.57 -7.53 -6.83
C SER A 492 9.31 -7.19 -8.30
N GLY A 493 10.34 -6.75 -9.06
CA GLY A 493 10.20 -6.48 -10.49
C GLY A 493 10.36 -5.03 -10.94
N GLY A 494 10.33 -4.06 -10.04
CA GLY A 494 10.86 -2.70 -10.25
C GLY A 494 10.09 -1.77 -11.20
N GLU A 495 8.85 -2.02 -11.54
CA GLU A 495 8.03 -1.07 -12.32
C GLU A 495 7.36 -0.04 -11.41
N SER A 496 7.43 1.25 -11.78
CA SER A 496 6.79 2.32 -11.03
C SER A 496 5.58 2.89 -11.75
N TRP A 497 4.50 3.03 -11.01
CA TRP A 497 3.28 3.72 -11.40
C TRP A 497 3.04 4.99 -10.54
N ILE A 498 3.88 5.23 -9.50
CA ILE A 498 3.82 6.40 -8.62
C ILE A 498 5.05 7.26 -8.87
N TRP A 499 4.86 8.57 -8.97
CA TRP A 499 5.91 9.51 -9.34
C TRP A 499 5.94 10.72 -8.39
N GLY A 500 7.15 11.17 -8.06
CA GLY A 500 7.40 12.37 -7.27
C GLY A 500 8.38 13.33 -7.94
N GLU A 501 8.47 14.54 -7.45
CA GLU A 501 9.48 15.54 -7.83
C GLU A 501 10.60 15.59 -6.80
N ASP A 502 11.82 15.95 -7.24
CA ASP A 502 12.89 16.32 -6.33
C ASP A 502 12.42 17.46 -5.40
N ASP A 503 12.82 17.43 -4.15
CA ASP A 503 12.63 18.49 -3.15
C ASP A 503 11.19 18.90 -2.79
N THR A 504 10.15 18.44 -3.50
CA THR A 504 8.78 18.89 -3.22
C THR A 504 7.96 17.93 -2.37
N TYR A 505 8.42 16.69 -2.21
CA TYR A 505 7.73 15.61 -1.47
C TYR A 505 6.25 15.43 -1.85
N LYS A 506 5.88 15.84 -3.08
CA LYS A 506 4.54 15.70 -3.62
C LYS A 506 4.52 14.64 -4.69
N VAL A 507 3.62 13.69 -4.53
CA VAL A 507 3.27 12.75 -5.58
C VAL A 507 2.40 13.46 -6.60
N LYS A 508 2.75 13.33 -7.87
CA LYS A 508 2.03 13.93 -9.00
C LYS A 508 1.83 12.91 -10.10
N ASP A 509 0.96 13.22 -11.02
CA ASP A 509 0.88 12.52 -12.30
C ASP A 509 2.22 12.64 -13.04
N LYS A 510 2.70 11.54 -13.61
CA LYS A 510 3.97 11.46 -14.34
C LYS A 510 4.12 12.57 -15.38
N ASP A 511 3.04 12.86 -16.11
CA ASP A 511 3.05 13.82 -17.22
C ASP A 511 3.06 15.30 -16.75
N LEU A 512 2.79 15.52 -15.44
CA LEU A 512 2.85 16.84 -14.82
C LEU A 512 4.21 17.15 -14.17
N ILE A 513 5.16 16.20 -14.23
CA ILE A 513 6.48 16.33 -13.62
C ILE A 513 7.52 16.50 -14.73
N ASP A 514 8.36 17.53 -14.59
CA ASP A 514 9.51 17.70 -15.46
C ASP A 514 10.39 16.45 -15.45
N PRO A 515 10.72 15.86 -16.60
CA PRO A 515 11.59 14.69 -16.69
C PRO A 515 12.90 14.80 -15.88
N ASP A 516 13.48 16.01 -15.80
CA ASP A 516 14.76 16.24 -15.13
C ASP A 516 14.73 16.11 -13.60
N VAL A 517 13.52 16.20 -13.01
CA VAL A 517 13.31 16.09 -11.55
C VAL A 517 12.35 14.96 -11.17
N ARG A 518 12.06 14.08 -12.12
CA ARG A 518 11.08 12.99 -11.95
C ARG A 518 11.68 11.79 -11.23
N ASN A 519 11.03 11.38 -10.13
CA ASN A 519 11.42 10.23 -9.34
C ASN A 519 10.41 9.09 -9.46
N PRO A 520 10.83 7.87 -9.85
CA PRO A 520 9.98 6.68 -9.75
C PRO A 520 9.93 6.21 -8.28
N LEU A 521 8.75 6.20 -7.67
CA LEU A 521 8.57 5.86 -6.26
C LEU A 521 8.11 4.42 -6.01
N TYR A 522 8.14 3.58 -6.98
CA TYR A 522 7.91 2.13 -7.02
C TYR A 522 6.84 1.56 -6.05
N THR A 523 6.91 1.86 -4.75
CA THR A 523 6.02 1.31 -3.74
C THR A 523 5.34 2.42 -2.92
N ARG A 524 4.22 2.06 -2.29
CA ARG A 524 3.47 2.95 -1.40
C ARG A 524 4.29 3.32 -0.17
N ARG A 525 5.02 2.36 0.37
CA ARG A 525 5.88 2.59 1.52
C ARG A 525 7.01 3.55 1.19
N LEU A 526 7.56 3.45 -0.02
CA LEU A 526 8.56 4.39 -0.49
C LEU A 526 8.02 5.83 -0.58
N VAL A 527 6.75 6.00 -0.99
CA VAL A 527 6.07 7.32 -0.97
C VAL A 527 5.95 7.89 0.45
N GLU A 528 5.63 7.05 1.42
CA GLU A 528 5.53 7.47 2.83
C GLU A 528 6.89 7.95 3.34
N LEU A 529 7.92 7.12 3.16
CA LEU A 529 9.30 7.43 3.54
C LEU A 529 9.86 8.64 2.75
N TRP A 530 9.42 8.82 1.50
CA TRP A 530 9.79 9.97 0.69
C TRP A 530 9.33 11.29 1.28
N ARG A 531 8.23 11.31 2.00
CA ARG A 531 7.61 12.50 2.59
C ARG A 531 8.13 12.85 3.97
N GLU A 532 8.71 11.89 4.68
CA GLU A 532 9.40 12.12 5.95
C GLU A 532 10.70 12.91 5.72
#